data_426317b42f0b8c3052f1f2404dadf367
#
_entry.id   426317b42f0b8c3052f1f2404dadf367
#
_cell.length_a   1.000
_cell.length_b   1.000
_cell.length_c   1.000
_cell.angle_alpha   90.00
_cell.angle_beta   90.00
_cell.angle_gamma   90.00
#
_symmetry.space_group_name_H-M   'P 1'
#
loop_
_entity.id
_entity.type
_entity.pdbx_description
1 polymer ?
#
loop_
_entity_poly.entity_id
_entity_poly.type
_entity_poly.pdbx_seq_one_letter_code
_entity_poly.pdbx_strand_id
1 'polypeptide(L)'
;MGYYPLIETPYTPPAAYLDRGNASGVGPYGVLASEYTFIDKVNVIRGLVDMFSLMYPQLQGIDFRTDVTALEVPVYMLDGAHELRARRDLAHEWFEGLSAPHKELITYEDAGHSVVFEQADTFHSLMIGSIVPATYED
;
A
#
# COMPACT_ATOMS: atom_id res chain seq x y z
N MET A 1 -1.03 -9.92 20.79
CA MET A 1 -1.85 -10.53 19.73
C MET A 1 -0.95 -10.71 18.52
N GLY A 2 -0.84 -11.93 17.99
CA GLY A 2 0.04 -12.17 16.86
C GLY A 2 -0.52 -11.62 15.55
N TYR A 3 0.33 -11.12 14.70
CA TYR A 3 0.03 -10.63 13.35
C TYR A 3 -0.51 -11.74 12.41
N TYR A 4 -0.37 -12.99 12.80
CA TYR A 4 -0.75 -14.16 12.02
C TYR A 4 -2.22 -14.22 11.58
N PRO A 5 -3.21 -13.87 12.41
CA PRO A 5 -4.61 -13.90 11.99
C PRO A 5 -4.95 -12.87 10.89
N LEU A 6 -4.17 -11.78 10.82
CA LEU A 6 -4.37 -10.74 9.82
C LEU A 6 -3.77 -11.12 8.45
N ILE A 7 -2.72 -11.94 8.44
CA ILE A 7 -2.10 -12.45 7.21
C ILE A 7 -2.91 -13.62 6.65
N GLU A 8 -3.57 -14.38 7.52
CA GLU A 8 -4.40 -15.53 7.15
C GLU A 8 -5.85 -15.19 6.79
N THR A 9 -6.22 -13.90 6.73
CA THR A 9 -7.54 -13.55 6.21
C THR A 9 -7.63 -14.05 4.77
N PRO A 10 -8.52 -15.00 4.45
CA PRO A 10 -8.51 -15.66 3.16
C PRO A 10 -9.04 -14.72 2.07
N TYR A 11 -8.15 -13.95 1.51
CA TYR A 11 -8.36 -13.30 0.24
C TYR A 11 -7.50 -14.02 -0.80
N THR A 12 -8.15 -14.75 -1.67
CA THR A 12 -7.50 -15.34 -2.84
C THR A 12 -7.77 -14.43 -4.02
N PRO A 13 -6.76 -13.73 -4.57
CA PRO A 13 -6.93 -12.95 -5.76
C PRO A 13 -7.46 -13.81 -6.91
N PRO A 14 -8.24 -13.24 -7.85
CA PRO A 14 -8.66 -13.96 -9.05
C PRO A 14 -7.46 -14.53 -9.82
N ALA A 15 -7.62 -15.71 -10.44
CA ALA A 15 -6.56 -16.36 -11.19
C ALA A 15 -5.97 -15.46 -12.29
N ALA A 16 -6.82 -14.70 -12.98
CA ALA A 16 -6.38 -13.74 -14.00
C ALA A 16 -5.46 -12.64 -13.45
N TYR A 17 -5.62 -12.26 -12.19
CA TYR A 17 -4.71 -11.32 -11.52
C TYR A 17 -3.38 -12.00 -11.13
N LEU A 18 -3.43 -13.24 -10.62
CA LEU A 18 -2.24 -14.01 -10.25
C LEU A 18 -1.37 -14.36 -11.46
N ASP A 19 -1.97 -14.62 -12.60
CA ASP A 19 -1.29 -14.99 -13.84
C ASP A 19 -0.42 -13.86 -14.42
N ARG A 20 -0.59 -12.62 -13.96
CA ARG A 20 0.26 -11.48 -14.38
C ARG A 20 1.69 -11.53 -13.83
N GLY A 21 2.01 -12.46 -12.94
CA GLY A 21 3.36 -12.66 -12.38
C GLY A 21 3.79 -11.69 -11.28
N ASN A 22 3.04 -10.63 -11.05
CA ASN A 22 3.29 -9.60 -10.03
C ASN A 22 2.19 -9.48 -8.98
N ALA A 23 1.28 -10.42 -8.98
CA ALA A 23 0.05 -10.38 -8.23
C ALA A 23 0.19 -10.54 -6.71
N SER A 24 1.36 -10.70 -6.17
CA SER A 24 1.50 -10.92 -4.72
C SER A 24 1.54 -9.63 -3.90
N GLY A 25 1.61 -8.45 -4.55
CA GLY A 25 1.74 -7.16 -3.85
C GLY A 25 2.93 -7.02 -2.91
N VAL A 26 3.54 -8.15 -2.57
CA VAL A 26 4.80 -8.29 -1.84
C VAL A 26 5.66 -9.25 -2.66
N GLY A 27 5.86 -8.92 -3.90
CA GLY A 27 6.68 -9.72 -4.80
C GLY A 27 8.15 -9.65 -4.41
N PRO A 28 8.95 -10.62 -4.85
CA PRO A 28 10.39 -10.66 -4.61
C PRO A 28 11.16 -9.59 -5.41
N TYR A 29 10.51 -8.47 -5.75
CA TYR A 29 11.01 -7.46 -6.66
C TYR A 29 12.42 -6.99 -6.32
N GLY A 30 12.73 -6.71 -5.06
CA GLY A 30 14.07 -6.32 -4.67
C GLY A 30 15.06 -7.48 -4.62
N VAL A 31 14.61 -8.70 -4.31
CA VAL A 31 15.50 -9.87 -4.13
C VAL A 31 15.89 -10.50 -5.45
N LEU A 32 15.02 -10.46 -6.46
CA LEU A 32 15.26 -11.09 -7.77
C LEU A 32 15.74 -10.11 -8.84
N ALA A 33 15.88 -8.81 -8.51
CA ALA A 33 16.38 -7.82 -9.45
C ALA A 33 17.75 -8.20 -10.02
N SER A 34 17.93 -8.05 -11.32
CA SER A 34 19.15 -8.42 -12.03
C SER A 34 20.34 -7.50 -11.69
N GLU A 35 20.02 -6.28 -11.23
CA GLU A 35 20.98 -5.24 -10.82
C GLU A 35 21.67 -5.58 -9.49
N TYR A 36 21.08 -6.48 -8.69
CA TYR A 36 21.61 -6.84 -7.37
C TYR A 36 22.55 -8.02 -7.45
N THR A 37 23.72 -7.84 -6.84
CA THR A 37 24.65 -8.95 -6.58
C THR A 37 24.05 -9.91 -5.55
N PHE A 38 24.66 -11.10 -5.41
CA PHE A 38 24.24 -12.05 -4.38
C PHE A 38 24.32 -11.45 -2.97
N ILE A 39 25.34 -10.63 -2.70
CA ILE A 39 25.51 -9.96 -1.41
C ILE A 39 24.39 -8.93 -1.18
N ASP A 40 24.02 -8.18 -2.22
CA ASP A 40 22.92 -7.22 -2.14
C ASP A 40 21.60 -7.93 -1.81
N LYS A 41 21.33 -9.07 -2.44
CA LYS A 41 20.14 -9.88 -2.17
C LYS A 41 20.07 -10.38 -0.72
N VAL A 42 21.20 -10.83 -0.17
CA VAL A 42 21.31 -11.20 1.24
C VAL A 42 21.08 -9.99 2.15
N ASN A 43 21.64 -8.83 1.80
CA ASN A 43 21.47 -7.60 2.58
C ASN A 43 20.03 -7.08 2.55
N VAL A 44 19.32 -7.20 1.42
CA VAL A 44 17.89 -6.88 1.34
C VAL A 44 17.09 -7.72 2.32
N ILE A 45 17.32 -9.03 2.37
CA ILE A 45 16.62 -9.93 3.30
C ILE A 45 16.95 -9.58 4.75
N ARG A 46 18.24 -9.37 5.06
CA ARG A 46 18.65 -8.96 6.41
C ARG A 46 18.02 -7.65 6.81
N GLY A 47 18.10 -6.62 5.93
CA GLY A 47 17.52 -5.32 6.20
C GLY A 47 16.02 -5.38 6.44
N LEU A 48 15.32 -6.23 5.70
CA LEU A 48 13.89 -6.47 5.90
C LEU A 48 13.60 -7.06 7.29
N VAL A 49 14.35 -8.11 7.68
CA VAL A 49 14.21 -8.74 9.01
C VAL A 49 14.54 -7.77 10.12
N ASP A 50 15.65 -7.03 10.00
CA ASP A 50 16.09 -6.04 10.98
C ASP A 50 15.05 -4.90 11.11
N MET A 51 14.53 -4.41 9.98
CA MET A 51 13.48 -3.38 9.97
C MET A 51 12.21 -3.88 10.70
N PHE A 52 11.73 -5.06 10.38
CA PHE A 52 10.56 -5.62 11.07
C PHE A 52 10.80 -5.79 12.57
N SER A 53 11.97 -6.30 12.95
CA SER A 53 12.30 -6.53 14.36
C SER A 53 12.43 -5.24 15.17
N LEU A 54 12.90 -4.16 14.55
CA LEU A 54 13.12 -2.88 15.23
C LEU A 54 11.90 -1.95 15.17
N MET A 55 11.20 -1.90 14.02
CA MET A 55 10.12 -0.95 13.79
C MET A 55 8.77 -1.44 14.31
N TYR A 56 8.42 -2.68 14.06
CA TYR A 56 7.10 -3.19 14.41
C TYR A 56 6.75 -3.12 15.91
N PRO A 57 7.67 -3.39 16.86
CA PRO A 57 7.37 -3.18 18.27
C PRO A 57 6.99 -1.73 18.62
N GLN A 58 7.53 -0.76 17.89
CA GLN A 58 7.26 0.67 18.10
C GLN A 58 5.92 1.11 17.50
N LEU A 59 5.41 0.39 16.51
CA LEU A 59 4.14 0.70 15.84
C LEU A 59 2.92 0.12 16.55
N GLN A 60 3.10 -0.77 17.53
CA GLN A 60 2.00 -1.50 18.17
C GLN A 60 0.99 -0.62 18.93
N GLY A 61 1.40 0.58 19.33
CA GLY A 61 0.56 1.53 20.04
C GLY A 61 -0.10 2.57 19.14
N ILE A 62 0.13 2.54 17.82
CA ILE A 62 -0.38 3.53 16.87
C ILE A 62 -1.67 3.00 16.25
N ASP A 63 -2.75 3.78 16.38
CA ASP A 63 -4.01 3.53 15.70
C ASP A 63 -4.48 4.82 15.03
N PHE A 64 -4.27 4.95 13.73
CA PHE A 64 -4.64 6.16 12.98
C PHE A 64 -6.13 6.47 13.02
N ARG A 65 -7.00 5.49 13.31
CA ARG A 65 -8.45 5.72 13.46
C ARG A 65 -8.76 6.59 14.68
N THR A 66 -7.87 6.59 15.68
CA THR A 66 -7.98 7.40 16.89
C THR A 66 -6.95 8.53 16.94
N ASP A 67 -5.76 8.30 16.40
CA ASP A 67 -4.63 9.20 16.56
C ASP A 67 -4.58 10.29 15.49
N VAL A 68 -5.16 10.00 14.30
CA VAL A 68 -5.17 10.91 13.13
C VAL A 68 -6.59 11.01 12.58
N THR A 69 -7.43 11.78 13.25
CA THR A 69 -8.85 11.94 12.89
C THR A 69 -9.12 13.13 11.99
N ALA A 70 -8.15 14.05 11.84
CA ALA A 70 -8.27 15.22 10.97
C ALA A 70 -6.93 15.58 10.34
N LEU A 71 -6.99 16.02 9.09
CA LEU A 71 -5.86 16.61 8.35
C LEU A 71 -6.32 17.93 7.71
N GLU A 72 -5.42 18.91 7.63
CA GLU A 72 -5.67 20.22 7.05
C GLU A 72 -5.32 20.32 5.55
N VAL A 73 -4.98 19.18 4.94
CA VAL A 73 -4.60 19.07 3.54
C VAL A 73 -5.55 18.14 2.79
N PRO A 74 -5.68 18.28 1.45
CA PRO A 74 -6.39 17.31 0.63
C PRO A 74 -5.80 15.90 0.77
N VAL A 75 -6.67 14.89 0.82
CA VAL A 75 -6.27 13.48 0.98
C VAL A 75 -6.81 12.65 -0.18
N TYR A 76 -5.92 12.07 -0.93
CA TYR A 76 -6.23 11.11 -1.99
C TYR A 76 -5.70 9.74 -1.58
N MET A 77 -6.60 8.82 -1.30
CA MET A 77 -6.24 7.45 -0.95
C MET A 77 -6.40 6.56 -2.17
N LEU A 78 -5.30 5.95 -2.59
CA LEU A 78 -5.28 5.02 -3.71
C LEU A 78 -5.16 3.60 -3.17
N ASP A 79 -6.09 2.75 -3.51
CA ASP A 79 -6.03 1.33 -3.16
C ASP A 79 -6.23 0.42 -4.37
N GLY A 80 -5.77 -0.82 -4.26
CA GLY A 80 -6.04 -1.86 -5.25
C GLY A 80 -7.22 -2.72 -4.81
N ALA A 81 -8.08 -3.07 -5.78
CA ALA A 81 -9.20 -3.99 -5.51
C ALA A 81 -8.72 -5.36 -4.99
N HIS A 82 -7.46 -5.72 -5.30
CA HIS A 82 -6.80 -6.96 -4.89
C HIS A 82 -5.84 -6.80 -3.70
N GLU A 83 -5.95 -5.69 -2.95
CA GLU A 83 -5.20 -5.51 -1.70
C GLU A 83 -5.63 -6.55 -0.66
N LEU A 84 -4.71 -6.95 0.22
CA LEU A 84 -5.02 -7.84 1.34
C LEU A 84 -6.10 -7.21 2.22
N ARG A 85 -7.18 -7.95 2.40
CA ARG A 85 -8.38 -7.48 3.08
C ARG A 85 -8.09 -6.85 4.46
N ALA A 86 -7.19 -7.43 5.23
CA ALA A 86 -6.86 -6.91 6.55
C ALA A 86 -6.27 -5.49 6.53
N ARG A 87 -5.49 -5.15 5.50
CA ARG A 87 -4.96 -3.80 5.32
C ARG A 87 -6.02 -2.87 4.76
N ARG A 88 -6.74 -3.33 3.76
CA ARG A 88 -7.77 -2.56 3.08
C ARG A 88 -8.89 -2.15 4.04
N ASP A 89 -9.45 -3.10 4.80
CA ASP A 89 -10.56 -2.83 5.70
C ASP A 89 -10.18 -1.77 6.75
N LEU A 90 -8.99 -1.86 7.36
CA LEU A 90 -8.52 -0.88 8.34
C LEU A 90 -8.20 0.50 7.73
N ALA A 91 -7.65 0.53 6.53
CA ALA A 91 -7.35 1.77 5.83
C ALA A 91 -8.64 2.49 5.42
N HIS A 92 -9.65 1.76 4.94
CA HIS A 92 -10.97 2.31 4.61
C HIS A 92 -11.69 2.82 5.85
N GLU A 93 -11.68 2.06 6.96
CA GLU A 93 -12.27 2.49 8.23
C GLU A 93 -11.65 3.80 8.72
N TRP A 94 -10.31 3.93 8.64
CA TRP A 94 -9.64 5.19 8.95
C TRP A 94 -10.06 6.32 8.00
N PHE A 95 -10.05 6.06 6.70
CA PHE A 95 -10.40 7.06 5.69
C PHE A 95 -11.84 7.55 5.82
N GLU A 96 -12.78 6.66 6.15
CA GLU A 96 -14.18 7.04 6.39
C GLU A 96 -14.30 8.01 7.57
N GLY A 97 -13.59 7.74 8.67
CA GLY A 97 -13.58 8.55 9.88
C GLY A 97 -12.76 9.85 9.77
N LEU A 98 -11.87 9.96 8.78
CA LEU A 98 -10.98 11.10 8.61
C LEU A 98 -11.75 12.36 8.20
N SER A 99 -11.45 13.49 8.83
CA SER A 99 -11.87 14.84 8.40
C SER A 99 -10.75 15.49 7.59
N ALA A 100 -11.06 15.99 6.39
CA ALA A 100 -10.12 16.73 5.56
C ALA A 100 -10.86 17.74 4.68
N PRO A 101 -10.19 18.82 4.20
CA PRO A 101 -10.80 19.80 3.28
C PRO A 101 -11.34 19.18 2.00
N HIS A 102 -10.63 18.19 1.50
CA HIS A 102 -11.04 17.32 0.41
C HIS A 102 -10.54 15.91 0.69
N LYS A 103 -11.35 14.89 0.42
CA LYS A 103 -10.90 13.51 0.50
C LYS A 103 -11.55 12.68 -0.61
N GLU A 104 -10.74 11.87 -1.27
CA GLU A 104 -11.15 10.99 -2.35
C GLU A 104 -10.49 9.62 -2.21
N LEU A 105 -11.30 8.56 -2.31
CA LEU A 105 -10.83 7.18 -2.37
C LEU A 105 -10.92 6.69 -3.81
N ILE A 106 -9.80 6.28 -4.36
CA ILE A 106 -9.67 5.84 -5.75
C ILE A 106 -9.22 4.38 -5.77
N THR A 107 -10.11 3.49 -6.18
CA THR A 107 -9.81 2.05 -6.26
C THR A 107 -9.39 1.68 -7.68
N TYR A 108 -8.27 0.99 -7.78
CA TYR A 108 -7.73 0.44 -9.01
C TYR A 108 -8.14 -1.01 -9.13
N GLU A 109 -9.07 -1.30 -10.03
CA GLU A 109 -9.70 -2.61 -10.17
C GLU A 109 -8.72 -3.75 -10.49
N ASP A 110 -7.63 -3.42 -11.16
CA ASP A 110 -6.63 -4.38 -11.62
C ASP A 110 -5.30 -4.27 -10.85
N ALA A 111 -5.32 -3.76 -9.63
CA ALA A 111 -4.13 -3.62 -8.80
C ALA A 111 -4.30 -4.24 -7.41
N GLY A 112 -3.18 -4.61 -6.81
CA GLY A 112 -3.08 -5.03 -5.41
C GLY A 112 -2.36 -3.97 -4.57
N HIS A 113 -1.36 -4.39 -3.81
CA HIS A 113 -0.64 -3.52 -2.89
C HIS A 113 0.20 -2.43 -3.58
N SER A 114 0.72 -2.72 -4.75
CA SER A 114 1.68 -1.85 -5.44
C SER A 114 1.04 -1.04 -6.57
N VAL A 115 -0.10 -0.41 -6.30
CA VAL A 115 -0.96 0.33 -7.25
C VAL A 115 -0.15 1.18 -8.24
N VAL A 116 0.79 1.99 -7.73
CA VAL A 116 1.60 2.91 -8.53
C VAL A 116 2.47 2.19 -9.57
N PHE A 117 2.93 0.99 -9.25
CA PHE A 117 3.77 0.19 -10.14
C PHE A 117 2.94 -0.73 -11.04
N GLU A 118 1.83 -1.24 -10.53
CA GLU A 118 0.98 -2.16 -11.27
C GLU A 118 0.12 -1.46 -12.33
N GLN A 119 -0.23 -0.20 -12.06
CA GLN A 119 -1.07 0.64 -12.92
C GLN A 119 -0.41 2.01 -13.16
N ALA A 120 0.87 2.01 -13.55
CA ALA A 120 1.69 3.23 -13.64
C ALA A 120 1.11 4.29 -14.58
N ASP A 121 0.57 3.90 -15.74
CA ASP A 121 -0.01 4.83 -16.71
C ASP A 121 -1.31 5.47 -16.17
N THR A 122 -2.13 4.69 -15.48
CA THR A 122 -3.36 5.17 -14.85
C THR A 122 -3.03 6.11 -13.69
N PHE A 123 -2.04 5.75 -12.87
CA PHE A 123 -1.53 6.61 -11.81
C PHE A 123 -0.98 7.93 -12.35
N HIS A 124 -0.15 7.88 -13.40
CA HIS A 124 0.39 9.07 -14.05
C HIS A 124 -0.73 10.00 -14.57
N SER A 125 -1.73 9.42 -15.24
CA SER A 125 -2.86 10.17 -15.77
C SER A 125 -3.68 10.83 -14.65
N LEU A 126 -3.89 10.14 -13.54
CA LEU A 126 -4.58 10.68 -12.35
C LEU A 126 -3.78 11.84 -11.74
N MET A 127 -2.47 11.66 -11.57
CA MET A 127 -1.61 12.69 -10.98
C MET A 127 -1.64 13.97 -11.80
N ILE A 128 -1.41 13.88 -13.11
CA ILE A 128 -1.31 15.07 -13.98
C ILE A 128 -2.69 15.65 -14.30
N GLY A 129 -3.69 14.79 -14.49
CA GLY A 129 -5.03 15.24 -14.91
C GLY A 129 -5.91 15.75 -13.76
N SER A 130 -5.65 15.34 -12.53
CA SER A 130 -6.56 15.64 -11.41
C SER A 130 -5.85 16.12 -10.15
N ILE A 131 -4.91 15.34 -9.59
CA ILE A 131 -4.37 15.64 -8.25
C ILE A 131 -3.48 16.88 -8.28
N VAL A 132 -2.50 16.94 -9.18
CA VAL A 132 -1.58 18.09 -9.28
C VAL A 132 -2.33 19.38 -9.56
N PRO A 133 -3.24 19.46 -10.56
CA PRO A 133 -4.01 20.67 -10.79
C PRO A 133 -4.91 21.11 -9.61
N ALA A 134 -5.39 20.16 -8.83
CA ALA A 134 -6.25 20.43 -7.67
C ALA A 134 -5.48 20.84 -6.42
N THR A 135 -4.18 20.58 -6.35
CA THR A 135 -3.36 20.80 -5.15
C THR A 135 -2.24 21.82 -5.33
N TYR A 136 -1.92 22.16 -6.57
CA TYR A 136 -0.89 23.15 -6.90
C TYR A 136 -1.60 24.51 -7.14
N GLU A 137 -1.53 25.39 -6.17
CA GLU A 137 -1.87 26.80 -6.38
C GLU A 137 -0.60 27.50 -6.88
N ASP A 138 -0.71 28.22 -8.03
CA ASP A 138 0.36 29.08 -8.56
C ASP A 138 0.62 30.31 -7.65
#